data_6c1227c200355a4f7aae4d9e2d46a170
#
_entry.id   6c1227c200355a4f7aae4d9e2d46a170
#
_cell.length_a   1.000
_cell.length_b   1.000
_cell.length_c   1.000
_cell.angle_alpha   90.00
_cell.angle_beta   90.00
_cell.angle_gamma   90.00
#
_symmetry.space_group_name_H-M   'P 1'
#
loop_
_entity.id
_entity.type
_entity.pdbx_description
1 polymer ?
#
loop_
_entity_poly.entity_id
_entity_poly.type
_entity_poly.pdbx_seq_one_letter_code
_entity_poly.pdbx_strand_id
1 'polypeptide(L)'
;MRRHLFALAAIAAATTSAQAQTVLTASSWLPPTHTLSMAQKEWCDLLEKNTTGKMKCNILPRGVSPAPGTMDAIKNGLADISYTVHGYTPGRFVLTQMAEVPFLGDKAEPLSVAFHRVASKHPEFDAEHQKAGVKPLAYFTHGPGIVFNTKRSITKPEDLQGLKFRVGGGMVNEISKTLGMNVTLKPAPDSYELLSTGVMDGTLFPAESTDS
;
A
#
# COMPACT_ATOMS: atom_id res chain seq x y z
N MET A 1 -24.47 13.49 -62.46
CA MET A 1 -24.09 12.35 -61.62
C MET A 1 -22.68 12.41 -61.00
N ARG A 2 -21.75 13.25 -61.42
CA ARG A 2 -20.36 13.34 -60.84
C ARG A 2 -20.23 14.19 -59.56
N ARG A 3 -21.21 15.04 -59.25
CA ARG A 3 -21.14 15.96 -58.05
C ARG A 3 -21.55 15.32 -56.73
N HIS A 4 -22.25 14.20 -56.72
CA HIS A 4 -22.70 13.50 -55.49
C HIS A 4 -21.72 12.46 -54.99
N LEU A 5 -20.75 12.03 -55.80
CA LEU A 5 -19.71 11.06 -55.39
C LEU A 5 -18.62 11.70 -54.47
N PHE A 6 -18.36 13.02 -54.61
CA PHE A 6 -17.40 13.71 -53.76
C PHE A 6 -17.92 14.04 -52.36
N ALA A 7 -19.25 14.13 -52.18
CA ALA A 7 -19.84 14.41 -50.86
C ALA A 7 -19.84 13.17 -49.94
N LEU A 8 -19.93 11.94 -50.49
CA LEU A 8 -19.85 10.73 -49.68
C LEU A 8 -18.43 10.40 -49.22
N ALA A 9 -17.38 10.76 -49.97
CA ALA A 9 -15.97 10.52 -49.59
C ALA A 9 -15.51 11.42 -48.44
N ALA A 10 -16.10 12.59 -48.27
CA ALA A 10 -15.75 13.54 -47.18
C ALA A 10 -16.29 13.12 -45.79
N ILE A 11 -17.37 12.32 -45.76
CA ILE A 11 -17.98 11.86 -44.48
C ILE A 11 -17.27 10.62 -43.94
N ALA A 12 -16.59 9.83 -44.77
CA ALA A 12 -15.83 8.66 -44.35
C ALA A 12 -14.50 8.97 -43.65
N ALA A 13 -13.97 10.20 -43.78
CA ALA A 13 -12.69 10.58 -43.21
C ALA A 13 -12.78 11.18 -41.80
N ALA A 14 -13.98 11.35 -41.23
CA ALA A 14 -14.16 12.00 -39.93
C ALA A 14 -14.39 11.05 -38.75
N THR A 15 -14.26 9.74 -38.94
CA THR A 15 -14.18 8.79 -37.82
C THR A 15 -12.78 8.67 -37.28
N THR A 16 -12.21 9.78 -36.82
CA THR A 16 -11.13 9.72 -35.85
C THR A 16 -11.74 9.13 -34.59
N SER A 17 -11.46 7.86 -34.34
CA SER A 17 -11.79 7.19 -33.08
C SER A 17 -11.25 8.05 -31.95
N ALA A 18 -12.12 8.83 -31.31
CA ALA A 18 -11.80 9.45 -30.04
C ALA A 18 -11.48 8.31 -29.07
N GLN A 19 -10.20 8.04 -28.90
CA GLN A 19 -9.74 7.03 -27.95
C GLN A 19 -10.10 7.55 -26.58
N ALA A 20 -11.14 6.99 -25.96
CA ALA A 20 -11.59 7.41 -24.64
C ALA A 20 -10.45 7.26 -23.65
N GLN A 21 -10.13 8.35 -22.96
CA GLN A 21 -9.13 8.33 -21.88
C GLN A 21 -9.60 7.38 -20.78
N THR A 22 -8.75 6.42 -20.39
CA THR A 22 -9.01 5.55 -19.25
C THR A 22 -8.71 6.31 -17.98
N VAL A 23 -9.68 6.42 -17.07
CA VAL A 23 -9.51 7.08 -15.78
C VAL A 23 -9.54 6.02 -14.70
N LEU A 24 -8.42 5.85 -13.96
CA LEU A 24 -8.33 4.95 -12.81
C LEU A 24 -8.68 5.73 -11.54
N THR A 25 -9.61 5.22 -10.76
CA THR A 25 -9.91 5.75 -9.43
C THR A 25 -8.86 5.25 -8.44
N ALA A 26 -8.04 6.17 -7.89
CA ALA A 26 -6.98 5.86 -6.94
C ALA A 26 -7.41 6.23 -5.52
N SER A 27 -7.25 5.30 -4.58
CA SER A 27 -7.62 5.47 -3.18
C SER A 27 -6.41 5.34 -2.27
N SER A 28 -6.33 6.18 -1.24
CA SER A 28 -5.36 6.09 -0.16
C SER A 28 -6.07 6.14 1.20
N TRP A 29 -5.67 5.28 2.12
CA TRP A 29 -6.12 5.30 3.52
C TRP A 29 -5.21 6.15 4.42
N LEU A 30 -4.13 6.70 3.87
CA LEU A 30 -3.22 7.64 4.53
C LEU A 30 -3.51 9.08 4.09
N PRO A 31 -3.12 10.08 4.89
CA PRO A 31 -3.24 11.48 4.51
C PRO A 31 -2.49 11.80 3.19
N PRO A 32 -2.91 12.81 2.43
CA PRO A 32 -2.23 13.20 1.19
C PRO A 32 -0.77 13.62 1.39
N THR A 33 -0.40 14.05 2.59
CA THR A 33 0.96 14.46 2.99
C THR A 33 1.88 13.29 3.28
N HIS A 34 1.34 12.10 3.50
CA HIS A 34 2.15 10.91 3.76
C HIS A 34 2.96 10.49 2.53
N THR A 35 4.21 10.07 2.71
CA THR A 35 5.14 9.69 1.63
C THR A 35 4.55 8.64 0.67
N LEU A 36 3.79 7.65 1.15
CA LEU A 36 3.14 6.65 0.30
C LEU A 36 2.01 7.25 -0.55
N SER A 37 1.27 8.23 -0.03
CA SER A 37 0.23 8.93 -0.81
C SER A 37 0.86 9.81 -1.89
N MET A 38 1.99 10.46 -1.58
CA MET A 38 2.78 11.22 -2.55
C MET A 38 3.37 10.31 -3.63
N ALA A 39 3.91 9.16 -3.26
CA ALA A 39 4.41 8.15 -4.21
C ALA A 39 3.29 7.62 -5.14
N GLN A 40 2.08 7.39 -4.61
CA GLN A 40 0.93 7.03 -5.43
C GLN A 40 0.59 8.13 -6.44
N LYS A 41 0.63 9.39 -6.00
CA LYS A 41 0.41 10.53 -6.91
C LYS A 41 1.47 10.60 -8.00
N GLU A 42 2.74 10.47 -7.66
CA GLU A 42 3.84 10.46 -8.63
C GLU A 42 3.68 9.32 -9.64
N TRP A 43 3.32 8.13 -9.16
CA TRP A 43 3.02 7.01 -10.05
C TRP A 43 1.89 7.35 -11.04
N CYS A 44 0.83 8.00 -10.58
CA CYS A 44 -0.28 8.45 -11.41
C CYS A 44 0.16 9.48 -12.46
N ASP A 45 1.01 10.45 -12.07
CA ASP A 45 1.56 11.47 -12.98
C ASP A 45 2.46 10.80 -14.05
N LEU A 46 3.27 9.82 -13.65
CA LEU A 46 4.09 9.03 -14.57
C LEU A 46 3.25 8.16 -15.51
N LEU A 47 2.15 7.58 -15.03
CA LEU A 47 1.22 6.82 -15.85
C LEU A 47 0.63 7.70 -16.97
N GLU A 48 0.13 8.88 -16.62
CA GLU A 48 -0.43 9.82 -17.59
C GLU A 48 0.64 10.26 -18.62
N LYS A 49 1.83 10.62 -18.16
CA LYS A 49 2.96 11.00 -19.02
C LYS A 49 3.36 9.88 -19.98
N ASN A 50 3.57 8.66 -19.46
CA ASN A 50 4.07 7.53 -20.26
C ASN A 50 3.02 6.95 -21.22
N THR A 51 1.74 7.18 -20.93
CA THR A 51 0.63 6.79 -21.83
C THR A 51 0.22 7.92 -22.79
N THR A 52 0.95 9.05 -22.80
CA THR A 52 0.61 10.24 -23.59
C THR A 52 -0.85 10.69 -23.37
N GLY A 53 -1.29 10.68 -22.11
CA GLY A 53 -2.62 11.09 -21.69
C GLY A 53 -3.73 10.06 -21.93
N LYS A 54 -3.42 8.85 -22.41
CA LYS A 54 -4.43 7.79 -22.63
C LYS A 54 -4.97 7.23 -21.31
N MET A 55 -4.17 7.26 -20.27
CA MET A 55 -4.56 6.85 -18.92
C MET A 55 -4.23 7.95 -17.94
N LYS A 56 -5.09 8.14 -16.95
CA LYS A 56 -4.85 9.04 -15.80
C LYS A 56 -5.50 8.50 -14.54
N CYS A 57 -5.10 9.03 -13.38
CA CYS A 57 -5.79 8.75 -12.13
C CYS A 57 -6.76 9.88 -11.75
N ASN A 58 -7.86 9.47 -11.13
CA ASN A 58 -8.69 10.30 -10.26
C ASN A 58 -8.36 9.91 -8.82
N ILE A 59 -7.50 10.70 -8.15
CA ILE A 59 -7.11 10.45 -6.77
C ILE A 59 -8.22 10.94 -5.86
N LEU A 60 -8.80 10.04 -5.08
CA LEU A 60 -9.89 10.36 -4.18
C LEU A 60 -9.39 11.18 -2.97
N PRO A 61 -10.17 12.17 -2.51
CA PRO A 61 -9.78 13.00 -1.36
C PRO A 61 -9.79 12.25 -0.03
N ARG A 62 -10.43 11.06 0.02
CA ARG A 62 -10.50 10.16 1.17
C ARG A 62 -10.43 8.72 0.72
N GLY A 63 -9.90 7.86 1.58
CA GLY A 63 -9.91 6.42 1.35
C GLY A 63 -11.33 5.86 1.28
N VAL A 64 -11.55 4.93 0.34
CA VAL A 64 -12.85 4.23 0.18
C VAL A 64 -13.07 3.18 1.25
N SER A 65 -12.03 2.84 2.01
CA SER A 65 -12.09 1.88 3.14
C SER A 65 -10.99 2.17 4.15
N PRO A 66 -11.13 1.72 5.40
CA PRO A 66 -9.99 1.58 6.31
C PRO A 66 -8.91 0.65 5.72
N ALA A 67 -7.66 0.80 6.18
CA ALA A 67 -6.51 0.06 5.64
C ALA A 67 -6.71 -1.47 5.54
N PRO A 68 -7.28 -2.18 6.52
CA PRO A 68 -7.54 -3.63 6.42
C PRO A 68 -8.55 -4.01 5.33
N GLY A 69 -9.46 -3.11 4.97
CA GLY A 69 -10.50 -3.32 3.95
C GLY A 69 -10.06 -3.03 2.51
N THR A 70 -8.82 -2.55 2.31
CA THR A 70 -8.35 -2.05 1.00
C THR A 70 -8.50 -3.07 -0.12
N MET A 71 -8.09 -4.32 0.09
CA MET A 71 -8.15 -5.35 -0.96
C MET A 71 -9.59 -5.69 -1.35
N ASP A 72 -10.48 -5.74 -0.38
CA ASP A 72 -11.91 -6.00 -0.65
C ASP A 72 -12.58 -4.81 -1.33
N ALA A 73 -12.17 -3.59 -1.02
CA ALA A 73 -12.64 -2.39 -1.71
C ALA A 73 -12.24 -2.39 -3.20
N ILE A 74 -11.00 -2.74 -3.52
CA ILE A 74 -10.52 -2.88 -4.91
C ILE A 74 -11.26 -4.02 -5.62
N LYS A 75 -11.33 -5.20 -5.01
CA LYS A 75 -12.07 -6.35 -5.56
C LYS A 75 -13.52 -6.00 -5.90
N ASN A 76 -14.17 -5.20 -5.05
CA ASN A 76 -15.57 -4.80 -5.21
C ASN A 76 -15.77 -3.56 -6.11
N GLY A 77 -14.69 -3.04 -6.73
CA GLY A 77 -14.76 -1.91 -7.66
C GLY A 77 -15.05 -0.55 -7.01
N LEU A 78 -14.79 -0.39 -5.70
CA LEU A 78 -14.92 0.91 -5.03
C LEU A 78 -13.78 1.87 -5.41
N ALA A 79 -12.64 1.33 -5.81
CA ALA A 79 -11.56 2.02 -6.48
C ALA A 79 -10.83 1.03 -7.40
N ASP A 80 -10.07 1.53 -8.38
CA ASP A 80 -9.32 0.70 -9.32
C ASP A 80 -7.93 0.38 -8.79
N ILE A 81 -7.35 1.27 -8.01
CA ILE A 81 -5.99 1.13 -7.50
C ILE A 81 -5.85 1.69 -6.07
N SER A 82 -5.08 0.98 -5.26
CA SER A 82 -4.67 1.40 -3.92
C SER A 82 -3.40 0.66 -3.50
N TYR A 83 -2.95 0.89 -2.29
CA TYR A 83 -1.86 0.15 -1.64
C TYR A 83 -2.29 -0.29 -0.24
N THR A 84 -1.63 -1.31 0.31
CA THR A 84 -1.90 -1.78 1.66
C THR A 84 -0.68 -2.44 2.29
N VAL A 85 -0.72 -2.59 3.61
CA VAL A 85 0.22 -3.41 4.37
C VAL A 85 -0.41 -4.79 4.56
N HIS A 86 0.22 -5.84 4.05
CA HIS A 86 -0.32 -7.20 4.08
C HIS A 86 -0.55 -7.74 5.49
N GLY A 87 0.24 -7.29 6.45
CA GLY A 87 0.08 -7.63 7.86
C GLY A 87 -1.28 -7.26 8.47
N TYR A 88 -2.01 -6.30 7.87
CA TYR A 88 -3.34 -5.92 8.34
C TYR A 88 -4.43 -6.97 8.09
N THR A 89 -4.15 -7.98 7.27
CA THR A 89 -5.06 -9.08 6.96
C THR A 89 -4.37 -10.43 7.22
N PRO A 90 -4.20 -10.83 8.50
CA PRO A 90 -3.49 -12.05 8.88
C PRO A 90 -3.97 -13.28 8.12
N GLY A 91 -3.02 -14.10 7.65
CA GLY A 91 -3.30 -15.34 6.93
C GLY A 91 -3.69 -15.18 5.46
N ARG A 92 -3.90 -13.95 4.97
CA ARG A 92 -4.28 -13.71 3.57
C ARG A 92 -3.09 -13.66 2.61
N PHE A 93 -1.97 -13.06 3.07
CA PHE A 93 -0.73 -12.88 2.30
C PHE A 93 0.45 -13.38 3.14
N VAL A 94 0.79 -14.64 3.02
CA VAL A 94 1.81 -15.28 3.86
C VAL A 94 3.21 -15.12 3.25
N LEU A 95 3.32 -15.27 1.93
CA LEU A 95 4.61 -15.22 1.24
C LEU A 95 5.30 -13.86 1.35
N THR A 96 4.53 -12.77 1.36
CA THR A 96 5.08 -11.42 1.46
C THR A 96 5.76 -11.14 2.81
N GLN A 97 5.47 -11.92 3.85
CA GLN A 97 6.13 -11.82 5.15
C GLN A 97 7.63 -12.15 5.09
N MET A 98 8.10 -12.78 4.02
CA MET A 98 9.53 -12.99 3.82
C MET A 98 10.33 -11.67 3.84
N ALA A 99 9.73 -10.57 3.41
CA ALA A 99 10.37 -9.26 3.43
C ALA A 99 10.41 -8.61 4.83
N GLU A 100 9.73 -9.19 5.82
CA GLU A 100 9.67 -8.72 7.20
C GLU A 100 10.64 -9.48 8.13
N VAL A 101 11.41 -10.44 7.59
CA VAL A 101 12.38 -11.21 8.39
C VAL A 101 13.48 -10.26 8.90
N PRO A 102 13.84 -10.33 10.20
CA PRO A 102 14.86 -9.47 10.78
C PRO A 102 16.21 -9.56 10.03
N PHE A 103 16.92 -8.44 9.98
CA PHE A 103 18.30 -8.33 9.46
C PHE A 103 18.43 -8.51 7.93
N LEU A 104 17.35 -8.47 7.17
CA LEU A 104 17.42 -8.49 5.69
C LEU A 104 18.00 -7.20 5.10
N GLY A 105 17.80 -6.07 5.77
CA GLY A 105 18.31 -4.77 5.34
C GLY A 105 17.86 -3.64 6.26
N ASP A 106 18.54 -2.51 6.12
CA ASP A 106 18.31 -1.29 6.89
C ASP A 106 17.74 -0.13 6.05
N LYS A 107 17.52 -0.35 4.76
CA LYS A 107 17.02 0.67 3.82
C LYS A 107 15.84 0.13 3.01
N ALA A 108 14.78 0.93 2.93
CA ALA A 108 13.56 0.57 2.21
C ALA A 108 13.79 0.38 0.71
N GLU A 109 14.55 1.26 0.05
CA GLU A 109 14.73 1.24 -1.40
C GLU A 109 15.40 -0.04 -1.92
N PRO A 110 16.62 -0.43 -1.49
CA PRO A 110 17.24 -1.65 -2.00
C PRO A 110 16.44 -2.91 -1.63
N LEU A 111 15.81 -2.95 -0.46
CA LEU A 111 14.97 -4.07 -0.06
C LEU A 111 13.71 -4.15 -0.92
N SER A 112 13.07 -3.03 -1.22
CA SER A 112 11.91 -2.97 -2.12
C SER A 112 12.26 -3.46 -3.52
N VAL A 113 13.39 -3.02 -4.07
CA VAL A 113 13.87 -3.47 -5.39
C VAL A 113 14.13 -4.97 -5.41
N ALA A 114 14.81 -5.50 -4.38
CA ALA A 114 15.08 -6.93 -4.27
C ALA A 114 13.78 -7.74 -4.11
N PHE A 115 12.89 -7.29 -3.23
CA PHE A 115 11.61 -7.93 -2.98
C PHE A 115 10.72 -7.95 -4.23
N HIS A 116 10.60 -6.81 -4.93
CA HIS A 116 9.85 -6.74 -6.18
C HIS A 116 10.40 -7.71 -7.24
N ARG A 117 11.72 -7.79 -7.39
CA ARG A 117 12.36 -8.71 -8.34
C ARG A 117 12.10 -10.18 -8.02
N VAL A 118 12.09 -10.55 -6.74
CA VAL A 118 11.78 -11.93 -6.30
C VAL A 118 10.31 -12.19 -6.52
N ALA A 119 9.42 -11.38 -5.96
CA ALA A 119 7.98 -11.60 -6.02
C ALA A 119 7.44 -11.61 -7.45
N SER A 120 7.99 -10.78 -8.35
CA SER A 120 7.57 -10.75 -9.76
C SER A 120 8.04 -11.97 -10.58
N LYS A 121 9.00 -12.76 -10.09
CA LYS A 121 9.48 -13.99 -10.76
C LYS A 121 8.83 -15.27 -10.26
N HIS A 122 8.17 -15.22 -9.12
CA HIS A 122 7.57 -16.37 -8.45
C HIS A 122 6.05 -16.27 -8.51
N PRO A 123 5.38 -17.11 -9.34
CA PRO A 123 3.94 -17.03 -9.57
C PRO A 123 3.11 -17.28 -8.31
N GLU A 124 3.69 -17.85 -7.27
CA GLU A 124 3.03 -18.11 -6.00
C GLU A 124 2.56 -16.79 -5.33
N PHE A 125 3.33 -15.70 -5.49
CA PHE A 125 2.94 -14.37 -4.99
C PHE A 125 1.70 -13.85 -5.71
N ASP A 126 1.67 -13.99 -7.04
CA ASP A 126 0.48 -13.62 -7.82
C ASP A 126 -0.73 -14.47 -7.45
N ALA A 127 -0.54 -15.76 -7.17
CA ALA A 127 -1.61 -16.65 -6.78
C ALA A 127 -2.29 -16.25 -5.46
N GLU A 128 -1.53 -15.75 -4.46
CA GLU A 128 -2.12 -15.18 -3.24
C GLU A 128 -3.01 -13.97 -3.55
N HIS A 129 -2.55 -13.08 -4.42
CA HIS A 129 -3.31 -11.87 -4.81
C HIS A 129 -4.53 -12.19 -5.66
N GLN A 130 -4.43 -13.15 -6.58
CA GLN A 130 -5.56 -13.64 -7.38
C GLN A 130 -6.66 -14.23 -6.49
N LYS A 131 -6.32 -15.00 -5.45
CA LYS A 131 -7.29 -15.49 -4.46
C LYS A 131 -7.99 -14.34 -3.74
N ALA A 132 -7.27 -13.22 -3.53
CA ALA A 132 -7.83 -12.00 -2.96
C ALA A 132 -8.68 -11.20 -3.97
N GLY A 133 -8.69 -11.56 -5.25
CA GLY A 133 -9.42 -10.88 -6.33
C GLY A 133 -8.75 -9.59 -6.80
N VAL A 134 -7.45 -9.46 -6.62
CA VAL A 134 -6.66 -8.29 -7.01
C VAL A 134 -5.41 -8.70 -7.78
N LYS A 135 -4.81 -7.74 -8.50
CA LYS A 135 -3.52 -7.92 -9.19
C LYS A 135 -2.49 -6.97 -8.57
N PRO A 136 -1.35 -7.48 -8.09
CA PRO A 136 -0.27 -6.62 -7.64
C PRO A 136 0.39 -5.91 -8.83
N LEU A 137 0.65 -4.62 -8.70
CA LEU A 137 1.41 -3.83 -9.68
C LEU A 137 2.86 -3.67 -9.24
N ALA A 138 3.10 -3.61 -7.94
CA ALA A 138 4.43 -3.55 -7.35
C ALA A 138 4.42 -4.14 -5.95
N TYR A 139 5.59 -4.66 -5.53
CA TYR A 139 5.89 -5.06 -4.16
C TYR A 139 6.97 -4.13 -3.62
N PHE A 140 6.78 -3.62 -2.43
CA PHE A 140 7.74 -2.73 -1.78
C PHE A 140 7.66 -2.88 -0.26
N THR A 141 8.69 -2.40 0.43
CA THR A 141 8.76 -2.32 1.88
C THR A 141 8.82 -0.86 2.32
N HIS A 142 8.36 -0.59 3.52
CA HIS A 142 8.70 0.63 4.24
C HIS A 142 10.09 0.50 4.90
N GLY A 143 10.57 1.57 5.53
CA GLY A 143 11.81 1.57 6.30
C GLY A 143 11.79 0.60 7.50
N PRO A 144 12.94 0.42 8.16
CA PRO A 144 13.04 -0.43 9.33
C PRO A 144 12.06 -0.03 10.44
N GLY A 145 11.46 -1.02 11.08
CA GLY A 145 10.60 -0.79 12.24
C GLY A 145 11.41 -0.29 13.44
N ILE A 146 10.94 0.79 14.04
CA ILE A 146 11.51 1.41 15.24
C ILE A 146 10.53 1.24 16.38
N VAL A 147 11.05 1.02 17.58
CA VAL A 147 10.28 0.90 18.82
C VAL A 147 10.05 2.29 19.41
N PHE A 148 8.80 2.73 19.44
CA PHE A 148 8.39 3.96 20.16
C PHE A 148 7.55 3.59 21.37
N ASN A 149 7.84 4.19 22.53
CA ASN A 149 7.01 3.98 23.72
C ASN A 149 6.99 5.21 24.63
N THR A 150 5.96 5.28 25.48
CA THR A 150 5.69 6.41 26.40
C THR A 150 5.93 6.05 27.85
N LYS A 151 6.36 4.82 28.19
CA LYS A 151 6.37 4.35 29.59
C LYS A 151 7.76 4.36 30.21
N ARG A 152 8.78 3.85 29.53
CA ARG A 152 10.13 3.67 30.12
C ARG A 152 11.20 3.57 29.04
N SER A 153 12.45 3.82 29.42
CA SER A 153 13.59 3.52 28.58
C SER A 153 13.69 2.02 28.33
N ILE A 154 13.99 1.64 27.09
CA ILE A 154 14.21 0.27 26.65
C ILE A 154 15.69 0.16 26.30
N THR A 155 16.43 -0.58 27.10
CA THR A 155 17.88 -0.79 26.95
C THR A 155 18.26 -2.25 26.72
N LYS A 156 17.34 -3.16 27.02
CA LYS A 156 17.49 -4.61 26.86
C LYS A 156 16.13 -5.25 26.56
N PRO A 157 16.09 -6.46 25.98
CA PRO A 157 14.84 -7.11 25.61
C PRO A 157 13.83 -7.27 26.76
N GLU A 158 14.31 -7.51 27.99
CA GLU A 158 13.45 -7.68 29.16
C GLU A 158 12.62 -6.42 29.49
N ASP A 159 13.10 -5.25 29.08
CA ASP A 159 12.38 -3.98 29.29
C ASP A 159 11.11 -3.89 28.44
N LEU A 160 10.96 -4.75 27.41
CA LEU A 160 9.76 -4.85 26.56
C LEU A 160 8.65 -5.68 27.21
N GLN A 161 8.98 -6.51 28.19
CA GLN A 161 8.01 -7.45 28.77
C GLN A 161 6.81 -6.73 29.40
N GLY A 162 5.62 -7.20 29.06
CA GLY A 162 4.35 -6.70 29.60
C GLY A 162 3.89 -5.37 29.04
N LEU A 163 4.71 -4.66 28.25
CA LEU A 163 4.26 -3.45 27.56
C LEU A 163 3.20 -3.75 26.53
N LYS A 164 2.18 -2.88 26.45
CA LYS A 164 1.10 -2.97 25.47
C LYS A 164 1.52 -2.27 24.19
N PHE A 165 1.70 -3.02 23.14
CA PHE A 165 2.19 -2.48 21.86
C PHE A 165 1.15 -2.62 20.75
N ARG A 166 0.96 -1.52 20.02
CA ARG A 166 0.30 -1.58 18.73
C ARG A 166 1.28 -2.11 17.69
N VAL A 167 0.85 -3.09 16.88
CA VAL A 167 1.61 -3.66 15.77
C VAL A 167 0.77 -3.69 14.50
N GLY A 168 1.46 -3.67 13.34
CA GLY A 168 0.83 -3.75 12.01
C GLY A 168 0.54 -5.17 11.55
N GLY A 169 0.81 -6.19 12.35
CA GLY A 169 0.64 -7.59 11.96
C GLY A 169 1.89 -8.17 11.29
N GLY A 170 1.72 -9.29 10.57
CA GLY A 170 2.82 -9.98 9.90
C GLY A 170 3.85 -10.54 10.88
N MET A 171 5.09 -10.63 10.44
CA MET A 171 6.21 -11.13 11.24
C MET A 171 6.49 -10.25 12.47
N VAL A 172 6.24 -8.95 12.37
CA VAL A 172 6.41 -7.99 13.50
C VAL A 172 5.52 -8.37 14.67
N ASN A 173 4.31 -8.90 14.43
CA ASN A 173 3.43 -9.40 15.47
C ASN A 173 4.06 -10.58 16.24
N GLU A 174 4.64 -11.53 15.53
CA GLU A 174 5.24 -12.73 16.12
C GLU A 174 6.55 -12.39 16.87
N ILE A 175 7.38 -11.52 16.30
CA ILE A 175 8.59 -11.01 16.97
C ILE A 175 8.24 -10.32 18.28
N SER A 176 7.25 -9.44 18.26
CA SER A 176 6.83 -8.68 19.44
C SER A 176 6.31 -9.58 20.56
N LYS A 177 5.53 -10.63 20.24
CA LYS A 177 5.08 -11.64 21.19
C LYS A 177 6.25 -12.40 21.80
N THR A 178 7.21 -12.82 20.97
CA THR A 178 8.40 -13.54 21.41
C THR A 178 9.25 -12.71 22.38
N LEU A 179 9.26 -11.37 22.21
CA LEU A 179 9.91 -10.44 23.12
C LEU A 179 9.09 -10.11 24.39
N GLY A 180 7.95 -10.79 24.59
CA GLY A 180 7.11 -10.65 25.80
C GLY A 180 6.21 -9.43 25.83
N MET A 181 5.99 -8.77 24.69
CA MET A 181 5.04 -7.66 24.59
C MET A 181 3.59 -8.16 24.52
N ASN A 182 2.65 -7.39 25.08
CA ASN A 182 1.22 -7.58 24.88
C ASN A 182 0.80 -6.84 23.60
N VAL A 183 0.64 -7.55 22.49
CA VAL A 183 0.42 -6.95 21.19
C VAL A 183 -1.05 -6.83 20.82
N THR A 184 -1.42 -5.72 20.19
CA THR A 184 -2.72 -5.50 19.55
C THR A 184 -2.51 -5.09 18.11
N LEU A 185 -3.10 -5.85 17.19
CA LEU A 185 -3.07 -5.55 15.77
C LEU A 185 -4.03 -4.41 15.46
N LYS A 186 -3.50 -3.31 14.95
CA LYS A 186 -4.25 -2.13 14.54
C LYS A 186 -3.58 -1.45 13.34
N PRO A 187 -4.32 -0.82 12.43
CA PRO A 187 -3.74 -0.06 11.35
C PRO A 187 -2.99 1.19 11.86
N ALA A 188 -2.06 1.70 11.06
CA ALA A 188 -1.22 2.83 11.43
C ALA A 188 -1.99 4.08 11.86
N PRO A 189 -3.09 4.49 11.21
CA PRO A 189 -3.85 5.67 11.61
C PRO A 189 -4.41 5.64 13.04
N ASP A 190 -4.65 4.46 13.62
CA ASP A 190 -5.18 4.32 14.98
C ASP A 190 -4.12 4.63 16.07
N SER A 191 -2.86 4.73 15.71
CA SER A 191 -1.75 4.75 16.69
C SER A 191 -1.73 6.00 17.55
N TYR A 192 -2.01 7.17 16.98
CA TYR A 192 -2.03 8.43 17.73
C TYR A 192 -3.06 8.37 18.86
N GLU A 193 -4.27 7.95 18.56
CA GLU A 193 -5.34 7.83 19.56
C GLU A 193 -5.00 6.80 20.64
N LEU A 194 -4.50 5.64 20.24
CA LEU A 194 -4.13 4.56 21.17
C LEU A 194 -3.02 4.95 22.15
N LEU A 195 -2.04 5.74 21.69
CA LEU A 195 -0.93 6.22 22.51
C LEU A 195 -1.33 7.41 23.37
N SER A 196 -2.03 8.40 22.81
CA SER A 196 -2.44 9.62 23.52
C SER A 196 -3.43 9.35 24.65
N THR A 197 -4.31 8.35 24.48
CA THR A 197 -5.25 7.91 25.51
C THR A 197 -4.66 6.92 26.51
N GLY A 198 -3.42 6.44 26.29
CA GLY A 198 -2.75 5.47 27.14
C GLY A 198 -3.31 4.04 27.07
N VAL A 199 -4.12 3.74 26.04
CA VAL A 199 -4.60 2.37 25.76
C VAL A 199 -3.44 1.47 25.39
N MET A 200 -2.48 2.00 24.61
CA MET A 200 -1.20 1.36 24.29
C MET A 200 -0.04 2.12 24.92
N ASP A 201 1.01 1.41 25.27
CA ASP A 201 2.25 1.95 25.82
C ASP A 201 3.25 2.31 24.72
N GLY A 202 3.12 1.68 23.56
CA GLY A 202 4.05 1.87 22.45
C GLY A 202 3.50 1.36 21.12
N THR A 203 4.29 1.58 20.10
CA THR A 203 4.04 1.14 18.72
C THR A 203 5.36 0.81 18.02
N LEU A 204 5.28 -0.05 16.99
CA LEU A 204 6.35 -0.24 16.02
C LEU A 204 5.96 0.45 14.72
N PHE A 205 6.82 1.39 14.30
CA PHE A 205 6.66 2.16 13.08
C PHE A 205 7.98 2.29 12.34
N PRO A 206 7.98 2.48 11.03
CA PRO A 206 9.10 3.07 10.33
C PRO A 206 9.17 4.57 10.61
N ALA A 207 10.39 5.15 10.54
CA ALA A 207 10.62 6.57 10.86
C ALA A 207 9.77 7.52 9.99
N GLU A 208 9.62 7.21 8.71
CA GLU A 208 8.85 8.01 7.76
C GLU A 208 7.35 8.14 8.08
N SER A 209 6.82 7.31 8.96
CA SER A 209 5.41 7.38 9.39
C SER A 209 5.19 8.30 10.59
N THR A 210 6.24 8.90 11.16
CA THR A 210 6.13 9.80 12.32
C THR A 210 5.86 11.24 11.93
N ASP A 211 6.10 11.62 10.67
CA ASP A 211 6.00 13.00 10.17
C ASP A 211 4.66 13.31 9.48
N SER A 212 3.66 12.42 9.55
CA SER A 212 2.39 12.50 8.82
C SER A 212 1.15 12.60 9.74
#